data_cef50a83c5c91be871e4e99a8ac6f483
#
_entry.id   cef50a83c5c91be871e4e99a8ac6f483
#
_cell.length_a   1.000
_cell.length_b   1.000
_cell.length_c   1.000
_cell.angle_alpha   90.00
_cell.angle_beta   90.00
_cell.angle_gamma   90.00
#
_symmetry.space_group_name_H-M   'P 1'
#
loop_
_entity.id
_entity.type
_entity.pdbx_description
1 polymer ?
#
loop_
_entity_poly.entity_id
_entity_poly.type
_entity_poly.pdbx_seq_one_letter_code
_entity_poly.pdbx_strand_id
1 'polypeptide(L)'
;MQSATVDETRRRTVQGVALSFLGYVVYALSDASVRELHGALPPFEVVFFGSLLGLLAVPFVRGKGDRWADLLRCHDRRMWTIRGAAAAVGAVCSVVAFTQLPMAEAFALLFLLPGFVTILSVIFLKEPVGWRRWSAVVVGFIGVLIVLRPGFHVLKLGHFAALTGGFAGAVTVVLLRHLGNSEKPISLYGAGLLGPLAVGLALSLPHFVVPNTVHDAIFIVSYGLMGAAGNILMMVSGRMAPASIVAPTQYSQMLWGIALGYGLFGDRLDWVMILGAIIIIGAGLFTFAREKVKQPHATTLRPPVHPQ
;
A
#
# COMPACT_ATOMS: atom_id res chain seq x y z
N MET A 1 -18.11 33.06 -13.83
CA MET A 1 -16.80 32.66 -13.30
C MET A 1 -16.85 31.53 -12.28
N GLN A 2 -17.80 31.45 -11.33
CA GLN A 2 -17.89 30.38 -10.33
C GLN A 2 -18.19 29.00 -10.91
N SER A 3 -19.00 28.86 -11.95
CA SER A 3 -19.32 27.56 -12.58
C SER A 3 -18.12 26.93 -13.27
N ALA A 4 -17.28 27.71 -13.93
CA ALA A 4 -16.08 27.22 -14.62
C ALA A 4 -15.02 26.69 -13.64
N THR A 5 -14.87 27.29 -12.46
CA THR A 5 -13.93 26.82 -11.42
C THR A 5 -14.43 25.53 -10.74
N VAL A 6 -15.75 25.35 -10.57
CA VAL A 6 -16.35 24.12 -10.03
C VAL A 6 -16.16 22.95 -11.00
N ASP A 7 -16.37 23.16 -12.29
CA ASP A 7 -16.18 22.14 -13.32
C ASP A 7 -14.71 21.73 -13.44
N GLU A 8 -13.78 22.67 -13.36
CA GLU A 8 -12.33 22.37 -13.38
C GLU A 8 -11.91 21.56 -12.16
N THR A 9 -12.39 21.91 -10.97
CA THR A 9 -12.10 21.17 -9.74
C THR A 9 -12.66 19.76 -9.79
N ARG A 10 -13.90 19.60 -10.29
CA ARG A 10 -14.52 18.29 -10.50
C ARG A 10 -13.73 17.43 -11.49
N ARG A 11 -13.31 18.01 -12.61
CA ARG A 11 -12.50 17.33 -13.63
C ARG A 11 -11.18 16.85 -13.05
N ARG A 12 -10.47 17.70 -12.31
CA ARG A 12 -9.21 17.32 -11.62
C ARG A 12 -9.42 16.17 -10.63
N THR A 13 -10.48 16.22 -9.85
CA THR A 13 -10.81 15.13 -8.90
C THR A 13 -11.08 13.81 -9.62
N VAL A 14 -11.85 13.83 -10.71
CA VAL A 14 -12.13 12.62 -11.52
C VAL A 14 -10.84 12.06 -12.13
N GLN A 15 -9.98 12.92 -12.66
CA GLN A 15 -8.67 12.52 -13.18
C GLN A 15 -7.79 11.90 -12.08
N GLY A 16 -7.76 12.49 -10.87
CA GLY A 16 -7.04 11.94 -9.74
C GLY A 16 -7.53 10.54 -9.35
N VAL A 17 -8.84 10.33 -9.32
CA VAL A 17 -9.43 9.00 -9.06
C VAL A 17 -9.05 8.00 -10.16
N ALA A 18 -9.13 8.39 -11.43
CA ALA A 18 -8.75 7.52 -12.56
C ALA A 18 -7.27 7.12 -12.49
N LEU A 19 -6.37 8.06 -12.17
CA LEU A 19 -4.95 7.80 -11.98
C LEU A 19 -4.70 6.85 -10.80
N SER A 20 -5.49 6.95 -9.73
CA SER A 20 -5.40 6.04 -8.60
C SER A 20 -5.80 4.61 -8.98
N PHE A 21 -6.92 4.44 -9.70
CA PHE A 21 -7.29 3.13 -10.22
C PHE A 21 -6.19 2.55 -11.13
N LEU A 22 -5.65 3.34 -12.04
CA LEU A 22 -4.53 2.93 -12.89
C LEU A 22 -3.29 2.55 -12.05
N GLY A 23 -2.99 3.32 -11.00
CA GLY A 23 -1.92 3.02 -10.07
C GLY A 23 -2.08 1.64 -9.42
N TYR A 24 -3.30 1.27 -9.00
CA TYR A 24 -3.56 -0.04 -8.42
C TYR A 24 -3.54 -1.19 -9.45
N VAL A 25 -3.92 -0.93 -10.71
CA VAL A 25 -3.67 -1.89 -11.81
C VAL A 25 -2.18 -2.17 -11.93
N VAL A 26 -1.36 -1.10 -11.98
CA VAL A 26 0.09 -1.21 -12.15
C VAL A 26 0.74 -1.90 -10.95
N TYR A 27 0.28 -1.64 -9.73
CA TYR A 27 0.73 -2.39 -8.55
C TYR A 27 0.36 -3.88 -8.63
N ALA A 28 -0.86 -4.20 -9.06
CA ALA A 28 -1.25 -5.60 -9.21
C ALA A 28 -0.42 -6.33 -10.27
N LEU A 29 -0.03 -5.64 -11.37
CA LEU A 29 0.91 -6.16 -12.36
C LEU A 29 2.33 -6.32 -11.79
N SER A 30 2.78 -5.41 -10.94
CA SER A 30 4.03 -5.55 -10.19
C SER A 30 4.02 -6.82 -9.32
N ASP A 31 2.94 -7.02 -8.56
CA ASP A 31 2.77 -8.20 -7.70
C ASP A 31 2.69 -9.50 -8.51
N ALA A 32 2.02 -9.47 -9.68
CA ALA A 32 1.98 -10.59 -10.62
C ALA A 32 3.37 -10.92 -11.17
N SER A 33 4.21 -9.91 -11.43
CA SER A 33 5.60 -10.13 -11.87
C SER A 33 6.44 -10.87 -10.82
N VAL A 34 6.21 -10.59 -9.52
CA VAL A 34 6.85 -11.35 -8.43
C VAL A 34 6.43 -12.82 -8.46
N ARG A 35 5.15 -13.07 -8.72
CA ARG A 35 4.63 -14.43 -8.78
C ARG A 35 5.18 -15.22 -9.95
N GLU A 36 5.37 -14.59 -11.12
CA GLU A 36 5.98 -15.20 -12.31
C GLU A 36 7.44 -15.65 -12.07
N LEU A 37 8.15 -15.04 -11.15
CA LEU A 37 9.49 -15.49 -10.77
C LEU A 37 9.48 -16.88 -10.13
N HIS A 38 8.35 -17.42 -9.69
CA HIS A 38 8.19 -18.77 -9.13
C HIS A 38 9.23 -19.13 -8.06
N GLY A 39 9.79 -18.13 -7.37
CA GLY A 39 10.87 -18.32 -6.41
C GLY A 39 12.25 -18.57 -7.03
N ALA A 40 12.45 -18.27 -8.32
CA ALA A 40 13.76 -18.35 -8.99
C ALA A 40 14.82 -17.46 -8.34
N LEU A 41 14.39 -16.36 -7.71
CA LEU A 41 15.25 -15.47 -6.93
C LEU A 41 14.84 -15.46 -5.46
N PRO A 42 15.79 -15.40 -4.52
CA PRO A 42 15.50 -15.20 -3.12
C PRO A 42 14.69 -13.90 -2.87
N PRO A 43 13.77 -13.89 -1.92
CA PRO A 43 12.91 -12.72 -1.67
C PRO A 43 13.68 -11.42 -1.39
N PHE A 44 14.85 -11.51 -0.77
CA PHE A 44 15.69 -10.34 -0.46
C PHE A 44 16.25 -9.68 -1.73
N GLU A 45 16.60 -10.46 -2.73
CA GLU A 45 17.09 -9.96 -4.02
C GLU A 45 15.97 -9.33 -4.83
N VAL A 46 14.79 -9.93 -4.83
CA VAL A 46 13.61 -9.34 -5.46
C VAL A 46 13.34 -7.97 -4.85
N VAL A 47 13.35 -7.86 -3.50
CA VAL A 47 13.18 -6.60 -2.79
C VAL A 47 14.29 -5.61 -3.10
N PHE A 48 15.55 -6.06 -3.19
CA PHE A 48 16.69 -5.22 -3.54
C PHE A 48 16.50 -4.61 -4.94
N PHE A 49 16.29 -5.42 -5.97
CA PHE A 49 16.12 -4.94 -7.35
C PHE A 49 14.89 -4.05 -7.49
N GLY A 50 13.76 -4.44 -6.87
CA GLY A 50 12.54 -3.63 -6.89
C GLY A 50 12.76 -2.26 -6.25
N SER A 51 13.46 -2.20 -5.11
CA SER A 51 13.77 -0.94 -4.43
C SER A 51 14.80 -0.12 -5.20
N LEU A 52 15.77 -0.75 -5.84
CA LEU A 52 16.76 -0.07 -6.69
C LEU A 52 16.05 0.64 -7.87
N LEU A 53 15.16 -0.06 -8.55
CA LEU A 53 14.35 0.52 -9.62
C LEU A 53 13.33 1.56 -9.08
N GLY A 54 12.88 1.40 -7.84
CA GLY A 54 12.05 2.39 -7.13
C GLY A 54 12.70 3.77 -7.00
N LEU A 55 14.04 3.87 -7.09
CA LEU A 55 14.75 5.15 -7.15
C LEU A 55 14.35 6.01 -8.36
N LEU A 56 13.87 5.38 -9.43
CA LEU A 56 13.38 6.08 -10.62
C LEU A 56 12.15 6.96 -10.33
N ALA A 57 11.40 6.68 -9.26
CA ALA A 57 10.28 7.51 -8.86
C ALA A 57 10.70 8.77 -8.05
N VAL A 58 11.93 8.83 -7.54
CA VAL A 58 12.41 9.95 -6.70
C VAL A 58 12.27 11.32 -7.36
N PRO A 59 12.61 11.52 -8.66
CA PRO A 59 12.44 12.82 -9.31
C PRO A 59 11.00 13.36 -9.26
N PHE A 60 10.00 12.48 -9.23
CA PHE A 60 8.58 12.83 -9.17
C PHE A 60 8.10 13.12 -7.74
N VAL A 61 8.76 12.53 -6.74
CA VAL A 61 8.51 12.80 -5.31
C VAL A 61 9.10 14.14 -4.90
N ARG A 62 10.22 14.47 -5.48
CA ARG A 62 11.02 15.65 -5.15
C ARG A 62 10.25 16.93 -5.41
N GLY A 63 10.16 17.78 -4.38
CA GLY A 63 9.61 19.13 -4.45
C GLY A 63 10.62 20.14 -5.02
N LYS A 64 10.14 21.33 -5.37
CA LYS A 64 11.01 22.46 -5.76
C LYS A 64 11.90 22.82 -4.57
N GLY A 65 13.23 22.70 -4.75
CA GLY A 65 14.22 23.01 -3.70
C GLY A 65 14.70 21.81 -2.88
N ASP A 66 14.13 20.61 -3.02
CA ASP A 66 14.63 19.42 -2.35
C ASP A 66 15.93 18.92 -3.01
N ARG A 67 16.82 18.35 -2.20
CA ARG A 67 18.08 17.72 -2.63
C ARG A 67 17.96 16.19 -2.52
N TRP A 68 18.74 15.47 -3.29
CA TRP A 68 18.83 14.01 -3.17
C TRP A 68 19.19 13.55 -1.75
N ALA A 69 20.02 14.32 -1.06
CA ALA A 69 20.37 14.06 0.34
C ALA A 69 19.16 14.13 1.29
N ASP A 70 18.06 14.78 0.90
CA ASP A 70 16.86 14.89 1.73
C ASP A 70 16.09 13.56 1.81
N LEU A 71 16.41 12.56 0.97
CA LEU A 71 15.97 11.16 1.14
C LEU A 71 16.38 10.57 2.49
N LEU A 72 17.57 10.97 2.99
CA LEU A 72 18.15 10.48 4.24
C LEU A 72 18.01 11.49 5.39
N ARG A 73 17.60 12.72 5.09
CA ARG A 73 17.43 13.76 6.10
C ARG A 73 16.07 13.65 6.75
N CYS A 74 16.06 13.40 8.04
CA CYS A 74 14.86 13.29 8.85
C CYS A 74 15.01 14.08 10.15
N HIS A 75 13.90 14.56 10.67
CA HIS A 75 13.83 15.24 11.96
C HIS A 75 13.84 14.20 13.10
N ASP A 76 13.01 13.18 13.00
CA ASP A 76 12.96 12.05 13.94
C ASP A 76 13.57 10.80 13.32
N ARG A 77 14.87 10.59 13.59
CA ARG A 77 15.63 9.43 13.07
C ARG A 77 15.06 8.10 13.56
N ARG A 78 14.60 8.05 14.81
CA ARG A 78 14.08 6.81 15.40
C ARG A 78 12.81 6.35 14.67
N MET A 79 11.84 7.23 14.54
CA MET A 79 10.58 6.89 13.84
C MET A 79 10.81 6.66 12.35
N TRP A 80 11.73 7.41 11.73
CA TRP A 80 12.13 7.20 10.35
C TRP A 80 12.75 5.81 10.12
N THR A 81 13.66 5.37 10.99
CA THR A 81 14.27 4.02 10.89
C THR A 81 13.27 2.91 11.17
N ILE A 82 12.37 3.07 12.16
CA ILE A 82 11.29 2.10 12.42
C ILE A 82 10.38 1.97 11.18
N ARG A 83 10.06 3.08 10.53
CA ARG A 83 9.28 3.07 9.28
C ARG A 83 10.02 2.34 8.16
N GLY A 84 11.32 2.58 8.00
CA GLY A 84 12.17 1.89 7.02
C GLY A 84 12.26 0.38 7.28
N ALA A 85 12.43 -0.02 8.53
CA ALA A 85 12.45 -1.42 8.94
C ALA A 85 11.08 -2.10 8.69
N ALA A 86 9.99 -1.44 9.06
CA ALA A 86 8.64 -1.94 8.79
C ALA A 86 8.38 -2.08 7.29
N ALA A 87 8.81 -1.11 6.47
CA ALA A 87 8.70 -1.19 5.02
C ALA A 87 9.53 -2.37 4.46
N ALA A 88 10.72 -2.63 4.99
CA ALA A 88 11.56 -3.76 4.58
C ALA A 88 10.90 -5.10 4.92
N VAL A 89 10.41 -5.26 6.15
CA VAL A 89 9.66 -6.46 6.56
C VAL A 89 8.43 -6.64 5.68
N GLY A 90 7.67 -5.58 5.45
CA GLY A 90 6.49 -5.62 4.58
C GLY A 90 6.81 -6.06 3.16
N ALA A 91 7.86 -5.51 2.56
CA ALA A 91 8.28 -5.84 1.20
C ALA A 91 8.72 -7.32 1.08
N VAL A 92 9.58 -7.79 1.98
CA VAL A 92 10.03 -9.20 1.99
C VAL A 92 8.86 -10.15 2.19
N CYS A 93 7.99 -9.85 3.16
CA CYS A 93 6.82 -10.66 3.45
C CYS A 93 5.82 -10.68 2.28
N SER A 94 5.63 -9.57 1.57
CA SER A 94 4.79 -9.52 0.37
C SER A 94 5.35 -10.39 -0.75
N VAL A 95 6.66 -10.33 -1.00
CA VAL A 95 7.32 -11.20 -2.01
C VAL A 95 7.12 -12.67 -1.65
N VAL A 96 7.34 -13.06 -0.38
CA VAL A 96 7.11 -14.44 0.08
C VAL A 96 5.64 -14.85 -0.08
N ALA A 97 4.71 -13.96 0.21
CA ALA A 97 3.28 -14.24 0.07
C ALA A 97 2.92 -14.49 -1.40
N PHE A 98 3.30 -13.61 -2.32
CA PHE A 98 2.96 -13.73 -3.75
C PHE A 98 3.67 -14.88 -4.46
N THR A 99 4.84 -15.31 -3.98
CA THR A 99 5.53 -16.49 -4.52
C THR A 99 4.93 -17.81 -4.04
N GLN A 100 4.26 -17.85 -2.89
CA GLN A 100 3.78 -19.08 -2.27
C GLN A 100 2.26 -19.27 -2.28
N LEU A 101 1.49 -18.20 -2.47
CA LEU A 101 0.03 -18.22 -2.40
C LEU A 101 -0.60 -17.81 -3.74
N PRO A 102 -1.82 -18.28 -4.01
CA PRO A 102 -2.68 -17.68 -5.04
C PRO A 102 -2.85 -16.18 -4.82
N MET A 103 -2.90 -15.38 -5.88
CA MET A 103 -2.95 -13.91 -5.75
C MET A 103 -4.14 -13.44 -4.91
N ALA A 104 -5.32 -14.03 -5.13
CA ALA A 104 -6.52 -13.68 -4.38
C ALA A 104 -6.37 -13.92 -2.87
N GLU A 105 -5.71 -15.02 -2.48
CA GLU A 105 -5.48 -15.38 -1.09
C GLU A 105 -4.43 -14.46 -0.44
N ALA A 106 -3.33 -14.17 -1.13
CA ALA A 106 -2.31 -13.23 -0.68
C ALA A 106 -2.91 -11.84 -0.45
N PHE A 107 -3.69 -11.32 -1.41
CA PHE A 107 -4.37 -10.05 -1.27
C PHE A 107 -5.39 -10.04 -0.14
N ALA A 108 -6.20 -11.09 0.02
CA ALA A 108 -7.17 -11.16 1.11
C ALA A 108 -6.51 -10.97 2.48
N LEU A 109 -5.35 -11.60 2.71
CA LEU A 109 -4.58 -11.47 3.94
C LEU A 109 -3.92 -10.10 4.09
N LEU A 110 -3.30 -9.58 3.04
CA LEU A 110 -2.69 -8.25 3.03
C LEU A 110 -3.73 -7.16 3.28
N PHE A 111 -4.98 -7.35 2.82
CA PHE A 111 -6.10 -6.42 3.04
C PHE A 111 -6.64 -6.40 4.47
N LEU A 112 -6.08 -7.13 5.42
CA LEU A 112 -6.22 -6.85 6.85
C LEU A 112 -5.51 -5.56 7.30
N LEU A 113 -4.65 -4.99 6.45
CA LEU A 113 -3.92 -3.75 6.71
C LEU A 113 -4.81 -2.62 7.27
N PRO A 114 -6.00 -2.27 6.73
CA PRO A 114 -6.86 -1.24 7.31
C PRO A 114 -7.35 -1.56 8.73
N GLY A 115 -7.56 -2.84 9.03
CA GLY A 115 -7.88 -3.31 10.38
C GLY A 115 -6.71 -3.08 11.34
N PHE A 116 -5.51 -3.47 10.95
CA PHE A 116 -4.29 -3.21 11.72
C PHE A 116 -4.01 -1.72 11.89
N VAL A 117 -4.22 -0.90 10.84
CA VAL A 117 -4.11 0.57 10.95
C VAL A 117 -5.07 1.10 11.99
N THR A 118 -6.31 0.60 12.05
CA THR A 118 -7.30 1.02 13.04
C THR A 118 -6.84 0.70 14.46
N ILE A 119 -6.38 -0.54 14.70
CA ILE A 119 -5.87 -0.98 16.00
C ILE A 119 -4.66 -0.13 16.42
N LEU A 120 -3.69 0.03 15.53
CA LEU A 120 -2.48 0.80 15.81
C LEU A 120 -2.77 2.29 16.03
N SER A 121 -3.74 2.88 15.30
CA SER A 121 -4.14 4.28 15.50
C SER A 121 -4.72 4.51 16.89
N VAL A 122 -5.52 3.57 17.42
CA VAL A 122 -6.04 3.64 18.80
C VAL A 122 -4.90 3.56 19.82
N ILE A 123 -3.97 2.62 19.63
CA ILE A 123 -2.90 2.36 20.61
C ILE A 123 -1.84 3.46 20.59
N PHE A 124 -1.34 3.84 19.42
CA PHE A 124 -0.19 4.75 19.27
C PHE A 124 -0.58 6.20 19.09
N LEU A 125 -1.62 6.48 18.30
CA LEU A 125 -2.08 7.85 18.04
C LEU A 125 -3.16 8.29 19.02
N LYS A 126 -3.68 7.36 19.85
CA LYS A 126 -4.77 7.60 20.81
C LYS A 126 -6.02 8.20 20.15
N GLU A 127 -6.25 7.87 18.87
CA GLU A 127 -7.40 8.35 18.14
C GLU A 127 -8.68 7.68 18.65
N PRO A 128 -9.75 8.43 18.94
CA PRO A 128 -11.05 7.84 19.32
C PRO A 128 -11.69 7.18 18.10
N VAL A 129 -11.82 5.86 18.14
CA VAL A 129 -12.42 5.06 17.06
C VAL A 129 -13.84 4.65 17.47
N GLY A 130 -14.83 5.02 16.67
CA GLY A 130 -16.24 4.67 16.91
C GLY A 130 -16.54 3.19 16.63
N TRP A 131 -17.62 2.67 17.24
CA TRP A 131 -18.04 1.26 17.14
C TRP A 131 -18.19 0.76 15.69
N ARG A 132 -18.59 1.65 14.77
CA ARG A 132 -18.76 1.32 13.34
C ARG A 132 -17.44 0.93 12.65
N ARG A 133 -16.35 1.58 13.03
CA ARG A 133 -15.03 1.24 12.50
C ARG A 133 -14.53 -0.09 13.07
N TRP A 134 -14.82 -0.34 14.35
CA TRP A 134 -14.57 -1.64 14.97
C TRP A 134 -15.38 -2.76 14.32
N SER A 135 -16.68 -2.54 14.04
CA SER A 135 -17.50 -3.55 13.35
C SER A 135 -16.94 -3.88 11.95
N ALA A 136 -16.46 -2.89 11.20
CA ALA A 136 -15.84 -3.14 9.90
C ALA A 136 -14.54 -3.94 10.03
N VAL A 137 -13.71 -3.68 11.06
CA VAL A 137 -12.52 -4.48 11.34
C VAL A 137 -12.89 -5.95 11.61
N VAL A 138 -13.90 -6.18 12.46
CA VAL A 138 -14.38 -7.54 12.77
C VAL A 138 -14.93 -8.23 11.52
N VAL A 139 -15.76 -7.55 10.73
CA VAL A 139 -16.32 -8.11 9.49
C VAL A 139 -15.22 -8.41 8.47
N GLY A 140 -14.23 -7.52 8.31
CA GLY A 140 -13.07 -7.75 7.45
C GLY A 140 -12.26 -8.97 7.90
N PHE A 141 -12.05 -9.13 9.21
CA PHE A 141 -11.37 -10.30 9.78
C PHE A 141 -12.15 -11.60 9.54
N ILE A 142 -13.48 -11.58 9.69
CA ILE A 142 -14.33 -12.72 9.33
C ILE A 142 -14.18 -13.07 7.83
N GLY A 143 -14.17 -12.07 6.95
CA GLY A 143 -13.93 -12.28 5.53
C GLY A 143 -12.61 -13.00 5.26
N VAL A 144 -11.53 -12.63 5.97
CA VAL A 144 -10.24 -13.30 5.87
C VAL A 144 -10.29 -14.73 6.39
N LEU A 145 -10.97 -15.00 7.50
CA LEU A 145 -11.16 -16.37 8.00
C LEU A 145 -11.91 -17.25 7.00
N ILE A 146 -12.89 -16.67 6.28
CA ILE A 146 -13.62 -17.37 5.22
C ILE A 146 -12.67 -17.72 4.05
N VAL A 147 -11.76 -16.83 3.67
CA VAL A 147 -10.76 -17.11 2.61
C VAL A 147 -9.77 -18.17 3.07
N LEU A 148 -9.22 -18.03 4.27
CA LEU A 148 -8.20 -18.93 4.82
C LEU A 148 -8.70 -20.34 5.11
N ARG A 149 -9.97 -20.50 5.50
CA ARG A 149 -10.55 -21.78 5.93
C ARG A 149 -9.62 -22.56 6.88
N PRO A 150 -9.24 -21.99 8.03
CA PRO A 150 -8.32 -22.68 8.93
C PRO A 150 -8.90 -24.05 9.33
N GLY A 151 -8.08 -25.09 9.21
CA GLY A 151 -8.49 -26.48 9.45
C GLY A 151 -8.85 -27.27 8.18
N PHE A 152 -9.12 -26.64 7.04
CA PHE A 152 -9.37 -27.30 5.77
C PHE A 152 -8.16 -27.26 4.82
N HIS A 153 -7.27 -26.28 5.00
CA HIS A 153 -6.04 -26.15 4.23
C HIS A 153 -4.81 -26.06 5.14
N VAL A 154 -3.68 -26.62 4.70
CA VAL A 154 -2.41 -26.52 5.41
C VAL A 154 -1.91 -25.08 5.31
N LEU A 155 -1.68 -24.43 6.44
CA LEU A 155 -1.09 -23.11 6.50
C LEU A 155 0.38 -23.18 6.06
N LYS A 156 0.71 -22.43 5.01
CA LYS A 156 2.07 -22.27 4.47
C LYS A 156 2.75 -21.05 5.07
N LEU A 157 4.06 -20.95 4.92
CA LEU A 157 4.83 -19.74 5.31
C LEU A 157 4.27 -18.48 4.67
N GLY A 158 3.80 -18.56 3.43
CA GLY A 158 3.17 -17.44 2.71
C GLY A 158 1.98 -16.79 3.45
N HIS A 159 1.18 -17.57 4.20
CA HIS A 159 0.05 -17.00 4.97
C HIS A 159 0.55 -16.14 6.13
N PHE A 160 1.55 -16.63 6.88
CA PHE A 160 2.17 -15.87 7.97
C PHE A 160 2.90 -14.64 7.43
N ALA A 161 3.56 -14.78 6.28
CA ALA A 161 4.21 -13.68 5.59
C ALA A 161 3.17 -12.62 5.17
N ALA A 162 2.04 -13.00 4.56
CA ALA A 162 1.00 -12.06 4.17
C ALA A 162 0.41 -11.28 5.37
N LEU A 163 0.14 -11.97 6.48
CA LEU A 163 -0.32 -11.33 7.72
C LEU A 163 0.72 -10.35 8.29
N THR A 164 1.98 -10.79 8.36
CA THR A 164 3.10 -9.96 8.83
C THR A 164 3.31 -8.77 7.90
N GLY A 165 3.21 -8.97 6.59
CA GLY A 165 3.29 -7.92 5.59
C GLY A 165 2.19 -6.87 5.74
N GLY A 166 0.95 -7.32 5.95
CA GLY A 166 -0.19 -6.44 6.23
C GLY A 166 -0.01 -5.62 7.52
N PHE A 167 0.49 -6.26 8.58
CA PHE A 167 0.80 -5.57 9.85
C PHE A 167 1.95 -4.55 9.68
N ALA A 168 3.04 -4.95 9.04
CA ALA A 168 4.18 -4.06 8.75
C ALA A 168 3.77 -2.87 7.87
N GLY A 169 2.92 -3.11 6.88
CA GLY A 169 2.29 -2.05 6.08
C GLY A 169 1.48 -1.08 6.94
N ALA A 170 0.70 -1.59 7.89
CA ALA A 170 -0.07 -0.76 8.82
C ALA A 170 0.83 0.10 9.72
N VAL A 171 1.93 -0.45 10.24
CA VAL A 171 2.96 0.33 10.97
C VAL A 171 3.48 1.45 10.09
N THR A 172 3.82 1.16 8.83
CA THR A 172 4.30 2.16 7.88
C THR A 172 3.29 3.29 7.65
N VAL A 173 1.99 2.95 7.52
CA VAL A 173 0.91 3.94 7.34
C VAL A 173 0.72 4.80 8.58
N VAL A 174 0.73 4.20 9.78
CA VAL A 174 0.56 4.93 11.05
C VAL A 174 1.73 5.88 11.28
N LEU A 175 2.96 5.42 11.03
CA LEU A 175 4.15 6.28 11.12
C LEU A 175 4.16 7.39 10.06
N LEU A 176 3.66 7.13 8.85
CA LEU A 176 3.47 8.16 7.83
C LEU A 176 2.53 9.27 8.30
N ARG A 177 1.43 8.90 8.98
CA ARG A 177 0.51 9.89 9.58
C ARG A 177 1.16 10.68 10.71
N HIS A 178 1.90 9.99 11.59
CA HIS A 178 2.60 10.62 12.72
C HIS A 178 3.67 11.61 12.25
N LEU A 179 4.47 11.23 11.26
CA LEU A 179 5.59 12.01 10.74
C LEU A 179 5.17 13.03 9.66
N GLY A 180 4.00 12.87 9.05
CA GLY A 180 3.59 13.62 7.86
C GLY A 180 3.58 15.13 7.99
N ASN A 181 3.44 15.67 9.21
CA ASN A 181 3.46 17.11 9.48
C ASN A 181 4.88 17.65 9.81
N SER A 182 5.83 16.77 10.16
CA SER A 182 7.18 17.16 10.60
C SER A 182 8.26 16.85 9.57
N GLU A 183 7.97 15.96 8.63
CA GLU A 183 8.94 15.46 7.66
C GLU A 183 8.57 15.86 6.22
N LYS A 184 9.61 16.06 5.41
CA LYS A 184 9.40 16.28 3.96
C LYS A 184 8.88 15.02 3.27
N PRO A 185 8.01 15.14 2.24
CA PRO A 185 7.54 13.98 1.46
C PRO A 185 8.68 13.12 0.91
N ILE A 186 9.78 13.73 0.46
CA ILE A 186 10.97 13.02 -0.03
C ILE A 186 11.65 12.19 1.07
N SER A 187 11.72 12.68 2.31
CA SER A 187 12.26 11.95 3.47
C SER A 187 11.38 10.75 3.80
N LEU A 188 10.06 10.93 3.80
CA LEU A 188 9.11 9.86 4.03
C LEU A 188 9.16 8.78 2.94
N TYR A 189 9.30 9.18 1.69
CA TYR A 189 9.53 8.26 0.58
C TYR A 189 10.86 7.52 0.76
N GLY A 190 11.91 8.25 1.14
CA GLY A 190 13.24 7.70 1.42
C GLY A 190 13.19 6.57 2.46
N ALA A 191 12.50 6.75 3.58
CA ALA A 191 12.35 5.69 4.58
C ALA A 191 11.71 4.42 3.99
N GLY A 192 10.63 4.60 3.20
CA GLY A 192 9.92 3.48 2.58
C GLY A 192 10.70 2.74 1.49
N LEU A 193 11.69 3.40 0.90
CA LEU A 193 12.50 2.86 -0.20
C LEU A 193 13.87 2.34 0.27
N LEU A 194 14.57 3.16 1.07
CA LEU A 194 15.94 2.86 1.49
C LEU A 194 16.00 1.76 2.55
N GLY A 195 14.96 1.60 3.38
CA GLY A 195 14.85 0.48 4.30
C GLY A 195 14.85 -0.87 3.57
N PRO A 196 13.89 -1.12 2.67
CA PRO A 196 13.87 -2.33 1.85
C PRO A 196 15.14 -2.51 1.01
N LEU A 197 15.67 -1.43 0.41
CA LEU A 197 16.92 -1.47 -0.37
C LEU A 197 18.10 -1.94 0.47
N ALA A 198 18.29 -1.37 1.65
CA ALA A 198 19.40 -1.71 2.54
C ALA A 198 19.30 -3.14 3.08
N VAL A 199 18.10 -3.53 3.54
CA VAL A 199 17.86 -4.89 4.05
C VAL A 199 17.95 -5.92 2.93
N GLY A 200 17.37 -5.64 1.77
CA GLY A 200 17.47 -6.50 0.59
C GLY A 200 18.94 -6.72 0.19
N LEU A 201 19.73 -5.65 0.08
CA LEU A 201 21.18 -5.75 -0.23
C LEU A 201 21.92 -6.53 0.85
N ALA A 202 21.77 -6.14 2.13
CA ALA A 202 22.55 -6.75 3.22
C ALA A 202 22.30 -8.26 3.36
N LEU A 203 21.05 -8.70 3.17
CA LEU A 203 20.68 -10.10 3.31
C LEU A 203 20.92 -10.93 2.02
N SER A 204 21.05 -10.29 0.86
CA SER A 204 21.42 -10.98 -0.38
C SER A 204 22.93 -11.15 -0.55
N LEU A 205 23.78 -10.28 0.05
CA LEU A 205 25.24 -10.31 -0.10
C LEU A 205 25.90 -11.69 0.09
N PRO A 206 25.52 -12.54 1.07
CA PRO A 206 26.19 -13.83 1.28
C PRO A 206 26.03 -14.83 0.12
N HIS A 207 24.89 -14.75 -0.60
CA HIS A 207 24.50 -15.67 -1.66
C HIS A 207 23.79 -14.94 -2.80
N PHE A 208 24.41 -13.88 -3.31
CA PHE A 208 23.82 -13.04 -4.34
C PHE A 208 23.64 -13.81 -5.64
N VAL A 209 22.38 -13.98 -6.06
CA VAL A 209 22.02 -14.65 -7.30
C VAL A 209 21.59 -13.60 -8.33
N VAL A 210 22.20 -13.63 -9.50
CA VAL A 210 21.79 -12.78 -10.62
C VAL A 210 20.73 -13.53 -11.42
N PRO A 211 19.71 -12.85 -11.99
CA PRO A 211 18.76 -13.49 -12.89
C PRO A 211 19.47 -14.30 -13.97
N ASN A 212 19.25 -15.62 -14.00
CA ASN A 212 19.96 -16.52 -14.91
C ASN A 212 19.29 -16.63 -16.27
N THR A 213 18.00 -16.26 -16.36
CA THR A 213 17.23 -16.33 -17.59
C THR A 213 16.75 -14.94 -18.01
N VAL A 214 16.51 -14.77 -19.30
CA VAL A 214 15.90 -13.55 -19.84
C VAL A 214 14.50 -13.35 -19.24
N HIS A 215 13.79 -14.45 -18.98
CA HIS A 215 12.49 -14.45 -18.31
C HIS A 215 12.59 -13.80 -16.92
N ASP A 216 13.48 -14.27 -16.04
CA ASP A 216 13.63 -13.73 -14.69
C ASP A 216 14.07 -12.26 -14.73
N ALA A 217 14.95 -11.89 -15.67
CA ALA A 217 15.38 -10.51 -15.85
C ALA A 217 14.20 -9.59 -16.25
N ILE A 218 13.33 -10.05 -17.16
CA ILE A 218 12.14 -9.28 -17.56
C ILE A 218 11.20 -9.07 -16.36
N PHE A 219 10.90 -10.13 -15.59
CA PHE A 219 9.93 -10.03 -14.51
C PHE A 219 10.45 -9.25 -13.30
N ILE A 220 11.77 -9.34 -12.99
CA ILE A 220 12.36 -8.51 -11.92
C ILE A 220 12.36 -7.01 -12.30
N VAL A 221 12.69 -6.71 -13.57
CA VAL A 221 12.62 -5.33 -14.09
C VAL A 221 11.16 -4.84 -14.12
N SER A 222 10.23 -5.68 -14.57
CA SER A 222 8.80 -5.40 -14.56
C SER A 222 8.30 -5.08 -13.16
N TYR A 223 8.65 -5.90 -12.16
CA TYR A 223 8.32 -5.67 -10.75
C TYR A 223 8.74 -4.28 -10.30
N GLY A 224 10.00 -3.92 -10.49
CA GLY A 224 10.53 -2.65 -10.02
C GLY A 224 9.99 -1.44 -10.79
N LEU A 225 9.89 -1.53 -12.13
CA LEU A 225 9.36 -0.44 -12.95
C LEU A 225 7.87 -0.21 -12.72
N MET A 226 7.07 -1.28 -12.62
CA MET A 226 5.64 -1.18 -12.32
C MET A 226 5.44 -0.63 -10.91
N GLY A 227 6.22 -1.09 -9.92
CA GLY A 227 6.20 -0.53 -8.57
C GLY A 227 6.53 0.97 -8.54
N ALA A 228 7.57 1.41 -9.26
CA ALA A 228 7.92 2.81 -9.40
C ALA A 228 6.82 3.62 -10.09
N ALA A 229 6.26 3.12 -11.20
CA ALA A 229 5.17 3.75 -11.94
C ALA A 229 3.91 3.87 -11.08
N GLY A 230 3.54 2.82 -10.33
CA GLY A 230 2.44 2.84 -9.38
C GLY A 230 2.61 3.93 -8.32
N ASN A 231 3.81 4.06 -7.74
CA ASN A 231 4.14 5.13 -6.80
C ASN A 231 3.96 6.54 -7.41
N ILE A 232 4.42 6.74 -8.65
CA ILE A 232 4.28 8.02 -9.37
C ILE A 232 2.79 8.34 -9.58
N LEU A 233 2.02 7.37 -10.08
CA LEU A 233 0.59 7.52 -10.32
C LEU A 233 -0.18 7.86 -9.03
N MET A 234 0.11 7.17 -7.94
CA MET A 234 -0.51 7.41 -6.64
C MET A 234 -0.18 8.80 -6.10
N MET A 235 1.06 9.25 -6.30
CA MET A 235 1.47 10.59 -5.87
C MET A 235 0.81 11.68 -6.69
N VAL A 236 0.74 11.53 -8.02
CA VAL A 236 0.03 12.49 -8.89
C VAL A 236 -1.46 12.52 -8.55
N SER A 237 -2.07 11.34 -8.35
CA SER A 237 -3.45 11.22 -7.89
C SER A 237 -3.72 11.99 -6.59
N GLY A 238 -2.86 11.82 -5.58
CA GLY A 238 -2.98 12.52 -4.30
C GLY A 238 -2.82 14.04 -4.36
N ARG A 239 -2.19 14.56 -5.43
CA ARG A 239 -2.13 16.02 -5.70
C ARG A 239 -3.38 16.54 -6.41
N MET A 240 -4.17 15.68 -7.04
CA MET A 240 -5.34 16.04 -7.85
C MET A 240 -6.66 15.80 -7.13
N ALA A 241 -6.71 14.87 -6.20
CA ALA A 241 -7.92 14.50 -5.48
C ALA A 241 -7.67 14.33 -3.96
N PRO A 242 -8.64 14.67 -3.12
CA PRO A 242 -8.56 14.44 -1.67
C PRO A 242 -8.33 12.97 -1.33
N ALA A 243 -7.50 12.71 -0.33
CA ALA A 243 -7.18 11.34 0.13
C ALA A 243 -8.44 10.52 0.47
N SER A 244 -9.48 11.16 1.01
CA SER A 244 -10.78 10.54 1.31
C SER A 244 -11.55 10.04 0.09
N ILE A 245 -11.20 10.52 -1.12
CA ILE A 245 -11.80 10.06 -2.38
C ILE A 245 -10.90 9.00 -3.03
N VAL A 246 -9.58 9.16 -2.91
CA VAL A 246 -8.58 8.24 -3.49
C VAL A 246 -8.47 6.94 -2.70
N ALA A 247 -8.51 6.98 -1.36
CA ALA A 247 -8.28 5.81 -0.52
C ALA A 247 -9.19 4.59 -0.83
N PRO A 248 -10.50 4.74 -1.14
CA PRO A 248 -11.33 3.59 -1.50
C PRO A 248 -10.90 2.85 -2.76
N THR A 249 -10.18 3.51 -3.67
CA THR A 249 -9.72 2.88 -4.91
C THR A 249 -8.71 1.75 -4.66
N GLN A 250 -8.08 1.73 -3.47
CA GLN A 250 -7.19 0.65 -3.04
C GLN A 250 -7.87 -0.73 -3.14
N TYR A 251 -9.16 -0.82 -2.85
CA TYR A 251 -9.87 -2.09 -2.92
C TYR A 251 -9.95 -2.66 -4.34
N SER A 252 -9.75 -1.83 -5.37
CA SER A 252 -9.63 -2.31 -6.75
C SER A 252 -8.41 -3.20 -6.97
N GLN A 253 -7.33 -3.04 -6.20
CA GLN A 253 -6.15 -3.90 -6.31
C GLN A 253 -6.49 -5.37 -6.05
N MET A 254 -7.39 -5.65 -5.11
CA MET A 254 -7.87 -7.01 -4.85
C MET A 254 -8.62 -7.58 -6.08
N LEU A 255 -9.46 -6.76 -6.72
CA LEU A 255 -10.17 -7.18 -7.94
C LEU A 255 -9.18 -7.49 -9.07
N TRP A 256 -8.16 -6.65 -9.27
CA TRP A 256 -7.10 -6.89 -10.24
C TRP A 256 -6.27 -8.12 -9.89
N GLY A 257 -5.97 -8.33 -8.61
CA GLY A 257 -5.28 -9.54 -8.14
C GLY A 257 -6.06 -10.81 -8.44
N ILE A 258 -7.37 -10.81 -8.22
CA ILE A 258 -8.26 -11.92 -8.59
C ILE A 258 -8.27 -12.12 -10.10
N ALA A 259 -8.44 -11.05 -10.90
CA ALA A 259 -8.49 -11.11 -12.36
C ALA A 259 -7.17 -11.64 -12.96
N LEU A 260 -6.02 -11.16 -12.48
CA LEU A 260 -4.69 -11.61 -12.91
C LEU A 260 -4.42 -13.05 -12.44
N GLY A 261 -4.80 -13.38 -11.20
CA GLY A 261 -4.68 -14.73 -10.66
C GLY A 261 -5.41 -15.77 -11.52
N TYR A 262 -6.65 -15.47 -11.88
CA TYR A 262 -7.46 -16.34 -12.75
C TYR A 262 -6.94 -16.35 -14.19
N GLY A 263 -6.70 -15.15 -14.77
CA GLY A 263 -6.40 -14.99 -16.20
C GLY A 263 -4.98 -15.39 -16.59
N LEU A 264 -3.96 -15.10 -15.76
CA LEU A 264 -2.55 -15.38 -16.05
C LEU A 264 -2.08 -16.68 -15.42
N PHE A 265 -2.50 -16.95 -14.19
CA PHE A 265 -1.97 -18.07 -13.40
C PHE A 265 -2.91 -19.28 -13.34
N GLY A 266 -4.13 -19.16 -13.88
CA GLY A 266 -5.11 -20.24 -13.81
C GLY A 266 -5.55 -20.56 -12.37
N ASP A 267 -5.50 -19.60 -11.46
CA ASP A 267 -5.94 -19.77 -10.08
C ASP A 267 -7.39 -20.23 -10.06
N ARG A 268 -7.67 -21.30 -9.34
CA ARG A 268 -9.06 -21.74 -9.16
C ARG A 268 -9.76 -20.81 -8.20
N LEU A 269 -10.67 -20.02 -8.71
CA LEU A 269 -11.55 -19.19 -7.91
C LEU A 269 -12.64 -20.06 -7.31
N ASP A 270 -12.50 -20.38 -6.04
CA ASP A 270 -13.54 -21.04 -5.29
C ASP A 270 -14.60 -20.01 -4.86
N TRP A 271 -15.83 -20.42 -4.87
CA TRP A 271 -16.98 -19.65 -4.45
C TRP A 271 -16.84 -19.01 -3.05
N VAL A 272 -16.23 -19.75 -2.11
CA VAL A 272 -15.99 -19.25 -0.74
C VAL A 272 -14.91 -18.17 -0.70
N MET A 273 -13.88 -18.27 -1.56
CA MET A 273 -12.88 -17.21 -1.72
C MET A 273 -13.51 -15.92 -2.25
N ILE A 274 -14.39 -16.02 -3.26
CA ILE A 274 -15.13 -14.87 -3.81
C ILE A 274 -15.99 -14.23 -2.72
N LEU A 275 -16.71 -15.03 -1.94
CA LEU A 275 -17.53 -14.54 -0.82
C LEU A 275 -16.68 -13.78 0.21
N GLY A 276 -15.55 -14.36 0.64
CA GLY A 276 -14.63 -13.69 1.56
C GLY A 276 -14.08 -12.38 1.00
N ALA A 277 -13.72 -12.36 -0.29
CA ALA A 277 -13.26 -11.15 -0.99
C ALA A 277 -14.34 -10.05 -0.99
N ILE A 278 -15.58 -10.38 -1.29
CA ILE A 278 -16.72 -9.44 -1.26
C ILE A 278 -16.91 -8.87 0.15
N ILE A 279 -16.82 -9.71 1.19
CA ILE A 279 -16.94 -9.28 2.58
C ILE A 279 -15.82 -8.29 2.95
N ILE A 280 -14.56 -8.60 2.59
CA ILE A 280 -13.39 -7.75 2.86
C ILE A 280 -13.56 -6.38 2.18
N ILE A 281 -13.87 -6.38 0.88
CA ILE A 281 -14.07 -5.15 0.11
C ILE A 281 -15.25 -4.35 0.68
N GLY A 282 -16.36 -5.02 0.97
CA GLY A 282 -17.56 -4.41 1.53
C GLY A 282 -17.30 -3.75 2.90
N ALA A 283 -16.60 -4.44 3.80
CA ALA A 283 -16.22 -3.91 5.12
C ALA A 283 -15.34 -2.66 4.98
N GLY A 284 -14.38 -2.68 4.06
CA GLY A 284 -13.51 -1.55 3.80
C GLY A 284 -14.25 -0.34 3.22
N LEU A 285 -15.05 -0.54 2.18
CA LEU A 285 -15.86 0.52 1.56
C LEU A 285 -16.86 1.12 2.55
N PHE A 286 -17.46 0.30 3.42
CA PHE A 286 -18.35 0.78 4.49
C PHE A 286 -17.64 1.75 5.43
N THR A 287 -16.40 1.45 5.82
CA THR A 287 -15.59 2.33 6.66
C THR A 287 -15.42 3.70 6.01
N PHE A 288 -15.04 3.75 4.72
CA PHE A 288 -14.82 5.00 3.99
C PHE A 288 -16.10 5.79 3.75
N ALA A 289 -17.20 5.13 3.40
CA ALA A 289 -18.48 5.81 3.16
C ALA A 289 -18.98 6.60 4.40
N ARG A 290 -18.66 6.11 5.60
CA ARG A 290 -19.09 6.72 6.86
C ARG A 290 -18.12 7.75 7.44
N GLU A 291 -16.84 7.71 7.10
CA GLU A 291 -15.87 8.76 7.50
C GLU A 291 -16.18 10.11 6.85
N LYS A 292 -16.68 10.13 5.61
CA LYS A 292 -17.10 11.36 4.90
C LYS A 292 -18.22 12.14 5.63
N VAL A 293 -19.05 11.45 6.42
CA VAL A 293 -20.18 12.09 7.12
C VAL A 293 -19.73 12.84 8.39
N LYS A 294 -18.52 12.60 8.88
CA LYS A 294 -18.02 13.16 10.15
C LYS A 294 -17.03 14.32 10.04
N GLN A 295 -16.69 14.80 8.84
CA GLN A 295 -15.90 16.05 8.75
C GLN A 295 -16.81 17.20 9.18
N PRO A 296 -16.53 17.90 10.32
CA PRO A 296 -17.25 19.11 10.67
C PRO A 296 -16.98 20.13 9.55
N HIS A 297 -18.04 20.80 9.10
CA HIS A 297 -17.90 22.05 8.34
C HIS A 297 -16.87 22.90 9.07
N ALA A 298 -15.80 23.29 8.36
CA ALA A 298 -14.83 24.24 8.88
C ALA A 298 -15.61 25.42 9.47
N THR A 299 -15.46 25.60 10.77
CA THR A 299 -16.03 26.71 11.49
C THR A 299 -15.56 27.95 10.75
N THR A 300 -16.46 28.66 10.10
CA THR A 300 -16.23 29.98 9.55
C THR A 300 -15.63 30.81 10.66
N LEU A 301 -14.35 31.14 10.54
CA LEU A 301 -13.67 32.09 11.40
C LEU A 301 -14.49 33.37 11.35
N ARG A 302 -15.18 33.69 12.44
CA ARG A 302 -15.76 35.04 12.63
C ARG A 302 -14.59 36.02 12.56
N PRO A 303 -14.69 37.05 11.72
CA PRO A 303 -13.66 38.10 11.74
C PRO A 303 -13.62 38.72 13.15
N PRO A 304 -12.44 39.14 13.63
CA PRO A 304 -12.33 39.80 14.93
C PRO A 304 -13.18 41.04 14.94
N VAL A 305 -14.08 41.13 15.92
CA VAL A 305 -14.84 42.36 16.23
C VAL A 305 -13.83 43.34 16.82
N HIS A 306 -13.51 44.39 16.08
CA HIS A 306 -12.77 45.51 16.64
C HIS A 306 -13.67 46.22 17.66
N PRO A 307 -13.26 46.38 18.93
CA PRO A 307 -13.95 47.28 19.85
C PRO A 307 -13.67 48.72 19.44
N GLN A 308 -14.71 49.51 19.34
CA GLN A 308 -14.68 50.97 19.21
C GLN A 308 -14.28 51.63 20.54
#